data_bf5b6cedc6249608a8a9ca07b44124f7
#
_entry.id   bf5b6cedc6249608a8a9ca07b44124f7
#
_cell.length_a   1.000
_cell.length_b   1.000
_cell.length_c   1.000
_cell.angle_alpha   90.00
_cell.angle_beta   90.00
_cell.angle_gamma   90.00
#
_symmetry.space_group_name_H-M   'P 1'
#
loop_
_entity.id
_entity.type
_entity.pdbx_description
1 polymer ?
#
loop_
_entity_poly.entity_id
_entity_poly.type
_entity_poly.pdbx_seq_one_letter_code
_entity_poly.pdbx_strand_id
1 'polypeptide(L)'
;MNKPKRGVVFAALLAIVLLAGAVCALHWVNAVSLRGTANLTAYTLTDGAAQNLVPVMEDPWVDRGVLHIRGALLRLDQPVGEVKVRVGLIPERIEDGNAQQAATLLNTQMERRYELAQEYGCDDHCGFHASVAEKYLEKGNVQYCVVLVDETDGAKRMITTGMTVTLIEGGLAFVQKNAPEEEAQHAR
;
A
#
# COMPACT_ATOMS: atom_id res chain seq x y z
N MET A 1 -53.38 -17.56 4.12
CA MET A 1 -51.92 -17.30 4.19
C MET A 1 -51.24 -18.46 4.91
N ASN A 2 -50.49 -19.29 4.19
CA ASN A 2 -49.75 -20.43 4.80
C ASN A 2 -48.53 -19.88 5.57
N LYS A 3 -48.50 -20.09 6.91
CA LYS A 3 -47.32 -19.78 7.73
C LYS A 3 -46.15 -20.65 7.26
N PRO A 4 -44.98 -20.07 6.94
CA PRO A 4 -43.82 -20.86 6.55
C PRO A 4 -43.46 -21.81 7.67
N LYS A 5 -43.21 -23.10 7.33
CA LYS A 5 -42.79 -24.11 8.31
C LYS A 5 -41.50 -23.64 8.96
N ARG A 6 -41.36 -23.71 10.28
CA ARG A 6 -40.19 -23.25 11.07
C ARG A 6 -38.86 -23.74 10.49
N GLY A 7 -38.81 -24.94 9.90
CA GLY A 7 -37.62 -25.47 9.26
C GLY A 7 -37.18 -24.70 8.00
N VAL A 8 -38.12 -24.17 7.21
CA VAL A 8 -37.82 -23.39 6.02
C VAL A 8 -37.20 -22.02 6.40
N VAL A 9 -37.72 -21.40 7.46
CA VAL A 9 -37.17 -20.13 7.97
C VAL A 9 -35.77 -20.34 8.51
N PHE A 10 -35.55 -21.42 9.27
CA PHE A 10 -34.21 -21.73 9.80
C PHE A 10 -33.21 -22.04 8.68
N ALA A 11 -33.58 -22.81 7.67
CA ALA A 11 -32.72 -23.09 6.52
C ALA A 11 -32.36 -21.83 5.72
N ALA A 12 -33.33 -20.93 5.54
CA ALA A 12 -33.09 -19.65 4.87
C ALA A 12 -32.11 -18.75 5.66
N LEU A 13 -32.28 -18.66 6.98
CA LEU A 13 -31.35 -17.89 7.83
C LEU A 13 -29.93 -18.48 7.80
N LEU A 14 -29.80 -19.81 7.89
CA LEU A 14 -28.49 -20.48 7.79
C LEU A 14 -27.82 -20.19 6.45
N ALA A 15 -28.56 -20.27 5.35
CA ALA A 15 -28.03 -19.97 4.02
C ALA A 15 -27.53 -18.51 3.90
N ILE A 16 -28.25 -17.54 4.48
CA ILE A 16 -27.86 -16.13 4.51
C ILE A 16 -26.55 -15.95 5.29
N VAL A 17 -26.44 -16.58 6.47
CA VAL A 17 -25.21 -16.51 7.31
C VAL A 17 -24.01 -17.12 6.58
N LEU A 18 -24.18 -18.27 5.94
CA LEU A 18 -23.11 -18.91 5.16
C LEU A 18 -22.69 -18.06 3.96
N LEU A 19 -23.66 -17.47 3.24
CA LEU A 19 -23.37 -16.59 2.11
C LEU A 19 -22.63 -15.33 2.57
N ALA A 20 -23.07 -14.68 3.64
CA ALA A 20 -22.38 -13.53 4.21
C ALA A 20 -20.96 -13.87 4.65
N GLY A 21 -20.75 -15.02 5.30
CA GLY A 21 -19.43 -15.51 5.68
C GLY A 21 -18.53 -15.74 4.47
N ALA A 22 -19.04 -16.34 3.40
CA ALA A 22 -18.29 -16.57 2.15
C ALA A 22 -17.90 -15.25 1.48
N VAL A 23 -18.81 -14.27 1.43
CA VAL A 23 -18.52 -12.95 0.87
C VAL A 23 -17.45 -12.23 1.69
N CYS A 24 -17.55 -12.25 3.03
CA CYS A 24 -16.51 -11.67 3.90
C CYS A 24 -15.15 -12.34 3.70
N ALA A 25 -15.11 -13.68 3.60
CA ALA A 25 -13.87 -14.41 3.36
C ALA A 25 -13.25 -14.07 2.00
N LEU A 26 -14.06 -13.96 0.94
CA LEU A 26 -13.60 -13.55 -0.38
C LEU A 26 -13.05 -12.13 -0.38
N HIS A 27 -13.74 -11.19 0.28
CA HIS A 27 -13.26 -9.83 0.43
C HIS A 27 -11.92 -9.79 1.16
N TRP A 28 -11.79 -10.53 2.26
CA TRP A 28 -10.54 -10.58 3.03
C TRP A 28 -9.39 -11.17 2.21
N VAL A 29 -9.60 -12.31 1.55
CA VAL A 29 -8.57 -12.92 0.67
C VAL A 29 -8.16 -11.97 -0.44
N ASN A 30 -9.12 -11.27 -1.03
CA ASN A 30 -8.85 -10.30 -2.08
C ASN A 30 -8.06 -9.08 -1.55
N ALA A 31 -8.32 -8.64 -0.32
CA ALA A 31 -7.63 -7.51 0.29
C ALA A 31 -6.15 -7.78 0.57
N VAL A 32 -5.79 -9.02 0.92
CA VAL A 32 -4.40 -9.38 1.32
C VAL A 32 -3.63 -10.12 0.23
N SER A 33 -4.19 -10.30 -0.96
CA SER A 33 -3.53 -10.96 -2.09
C SER A 33 -2.70 -9.96 -2.90
N LEU A 34 -1.67 -10.49 -3.58
CA LEU A 34 -0.90 -9.69 -4.54
C LEU A 34 -1.76 -9.26 -5.72
N ARG A 35 -1.58 -8.03 -6.19
CA ARG A 35 -2.33 -7.45 -7.33
C ARG A 35 -1.59 -7.49 -8.65
N GLY A 36 -0.40 -8.05 -8.68
CA GLY A 36 0.39 -8.19 -9.89
C GLY A 36 1.82 -7.69 -9.71
N THR A 37 2.49 -7.54 -10.80
CA THR A 37 3.85 -7.03 -10.88
C THR A 37 3.90 -5.82 -11.79
N ALA A 38 4.67 -4.81 -11.43
CA ALA A 38 5.04 -3.71 -12.30
C ALA A 38 6.48 -3.89 -12.75
N ASN A 39 6.70 -3.95 -14.07
CA ASN A 39 8.05 -3.95 -14.60
C ASN A 39 8.65 -2.54 -14.42
N LEU A 40 9.77 -2.43 -13.72
CA LEU A 40 10.43 -1.16 -13.41
C LEU A 40 10.81 -0.38 -14.68
N THR A 41 11.10 -1.06 -15.79
CA THR A 41 11.43 -0.41 -17.06
C THR A 41 10.26 0.33 -17.72
N ALA A 42 9.02 0.02 -17.31
CA ALA A 42 7.81 0.67 -17.80
C ALA A 42 7.47 1.98 -17.07
N TYR A 43 8.18 2.28 -15.97
CA TYR A 43 7.95 3.45 -15.13
C TYR A 43 9.21 4.31 -15.10
N THR A 44 9.02 5.61 -15.08
CA THR A 44 10.12 6.54 -14.84
C THR A 44 10.38 6.59 -13.33
N LEU A 45 11.58 6.19 -12.92
CA LEU A 45 12.01 6.41 -11.55
C LEU A 45 12.15 7.91 -11.33
N THR A 46 11.37 8.43 -10.40
CA THR A 46 11.27 9.87 -10.16
C THR A 46 11.75 10.15 -8.74
N ASP A 47 12.66 11.10 -8.63
CA ASP A 47 12.89 11.74 -7.36
C ASP A 47 11.63 12.57 -7.03
N GLY A 48 10.95 12.20 -5.94
CA GLY A 48 9.70 12.84 -5.53
C GLY A 48 9.86 14.35 -5.36
N ALA A 49 10.97 14.79 -4.77
CA ALA A 49 11.26 16.20 -4.52
C ALA A 49 11.32 17.04 -5.81
N ALA A 50 11.90 16.49 -6.88
CA ALA A 50 12.01 17.19 -8.16
C ALA A 50 10.66 17.44 -8.88
N GLN A 51 9.58 16.80 -8.41
CA GLN A 51 8.23 16.93 -8.99
C GLN A 51 7.17 17.38 -7.98
N ASN A 52 7.58 17.93 -6.85
CA ASN A 52 6.68 18.33 -5.76
C ASN A 52 5.77 17.19 -5.26
N LEU A 53 6.29 15.94 -5.35
CA LEU A 53 5.66 14.71 -4.89
C LEU A 53 6.39 14.26 -3.63
N VAL A 54 5.76 14.42 -2.47
CA VAL A 54 6.37 14.09 -1.18
C VAL A 54 5.72 12.84 -0.60
N PRO A 55 6.44 11.71 -0.55
CA PRO A 55 5.96 10.52 0.15
C PRO A 55 6.08 10.71 1.66
N VAL A 56 4.98 10.55 2.37
CA VAL A 56 4.93 10.53 3.84
C VAL A 56 4.57 9.10 4.25
N MET A 57 5.48 8.42 4.93
CA MET A 57 5.29 7.02 5.33
C MET A 57 5.07 6.93 6.83
N GLU A 58 4.12 6.10 7.24
CA GLU A 58 3.94 5.68 8.63
C GLU A 58 4.74 4.41 8.90
N ASP A 59 5.00 4.09 10.17
CA ASP A 59 5.66 2.86 10.55
C ASP A 59 4.83 1.66 10.09
N PRO A 60 5.42 0.72 9.33
CA PRO A 60 4.72 -0.47 8.89
C PRO A 60 4.50 -1.42 10.07
N TRP A 61 3.44 -2.23 10.01
CA TRP A 61 3.15 -3.22 11.06
C TRP A 61 2.65 -4.54 10.48
N VAL A 62 2.74 -5.58 11.30
CA VAL A 62 2.16 -6.88 10.99
C VAL A 62 1.05 -7.17 11.99
N ASP A 63 -0.13 -7.49 11.50
CA ASP A 63 -1.24 -8.00 12.30
C ASP A 63 -1.75 -9.31 11.69
N ARG A 64 -1.84 -10.36 12.52
CA ARG A 64 -2.37 -11.68 12.14
C ARG A 64 -1.80 -12.24 10.84
N GLY A 65 -0.50 -12.06 10.62
CA GLY A 65 0.19 -12.54 9.42
C GLY A 65 -0.10 -11.72 8.16
N VAL A 66 -0.52 -10.47 8.33
CA VAL A 66 -0.70 -9.49 7.25
C VAL A 66 0.23 -8.31 7.51
N LEU A 67 1.09 -8.00 6.54
CA LEU A 67 1.87 -6.78 6.51
C LEU A 67 0.99 -5.63 6.06
N HIS A 68 1.03 -4.54 6.79
CA HIS A 68 0.34 -3.29 6.49
C HIS A 68 1.36 -2.17 6.27
N ILE A 69 1.15 -1.40 5.22
CA ILE A 69 1.95 -0.22 4.86
C ILE A 69 0.98 0.92 4.62
N ARG A 70 1.15 2.01 5.36
CA ARG A 70 0.28 3.19 5.30
C ARG A 70 1.10 4.44 5.08
N GLY A 71 0.49 5.45 4.47
CA GLY A 71 1.15 6.73 4.23
C GLY A 71 0.31 7.65 3.37
N ALA A 72 0.97 8.65 2.80
CA ALA A 72 0.39 9.58 1.86
C ALA A 72 1.38 9.92 0.74
N LEU A 73 0.87 10.29 -0.41
CA LEU A 73 1.64 10.96 -1.47
C LEU A 73 1.10 12.38 -1.63
N LEU A 74 1.83 13.35 -1.10
CA LEU A 74 1.48 14.75 -1.18
C LEU A 74 1.87 15.31 -2.55
N ARG A 75 0.97 16.09 -3.14
CA ARG A 75 1.18 16.80 -4.42
C ARG A 75 1.05 18.28 -4.14
N LEU A 76 2.18 18.96 -4.01
CA LEU A 76 2.21 20.32 -3.48
C LEU A 76 1.79 21.40 -4.50
N ASP A 77 1.88 21.12 -5.81
CA ASP A 77 1.64 22.14 -6.88
C ASP A 77 0.53 21.73 -7.85
N GLN A 78 -0.29 20.73 -7.54
CA GLN A 78 -1.29 20.26 -8.49
C GLN A 78 -2.71 20.51 -7.99
N PRO A 79 -3.62 20.94 -8.90
CA PRO A 79 -5.02 21.03 -8.55
C PRO A 79 -5.57 19.65 -8.17
N VAL A 80 -6.58 19.67 -7.32
CA VAL A 80 -7.36 18.53 -6.86
C VAL A 80 -7.69 17.59 -8.02
N GLY A 81 -7.23 16.36 -7.95
CA GLY A 81 -7.52 15.31 -8.93
C GLY A 81 -7.54 13.95 -8.27
N GLU A 82 -8.20 12.98 -8.90
CA GLU A 82 -8.22 11.61 -8.41
C GLU A 82 -6.81 11.02 -8.42
N VAL A 83 -6.23 10.85 -7.22
CA VAL A 83 -4.89 10.26 -7.05
C VAL A 83 -5.00 8.75 -7.22
N LYS A 84 -4.14 8.18 -8.09
CA LYS A 84 -4.05 6.72 -8.33
C LYS A 84 -2.68 6.23 -7.94
N VAL A 85 -2.53 5.92 -6.66
CA VAL A 85 -1.27 5.42 -6.12
C VAL A 85 -1.42 3.96 -5.72
N ARG A 86 -0.40 3.17 -6.00
CA ARG A 86 -0.27 1.80 -5.50
C ARG A 86 1.07 1.62 -4.81
N VAL A 87 1.08 0.86 -3.74
CA VAL A 87 2.31 0.46 -3.07
C VAL A 87 2.91 -0.73 -3.82
N GLY A 88 4.20 -0.65 -4.09
CA GLY A 88 5.01 -1.71 -4.67
C GLY A 88 6.14 -2.12 -3.73
N LEU A 89 6.51 -3.40 -3.77
CA LEU A 89 7.65 -3.96 -3.06
C LEU A 89 8.65 -4.46 -4.08
N ILE A 90 9.87 -3.93 -4.04
CA ILE A 90 10.99 -4.40 -4.84
C ILE A 90 11.86 -5.29 -3.93
N PRO A 91 11.91 -6.62 -4.17
CA PRO A 91 12.75 -7.49 -3.39
C PRO A 91 14.23 -7.28 -3.77
N GLU A 92 15.06 -7.12 -2.75
CA GLU A 92 16.51 -7.07 -2.84
C GLU A 92 17.08 -8.16 -1.92
N ARG A 93 17.90 -9.07 -2.48
CA ARG A 93 18.56 -10.07 -1.67
C ARG A 93 19.74 -9.45 -0.95
N ILE A 94 19.77 -9.62 0.37
CA ILE A 94 20.82 -9.03 1.23
C ILE A 94 22.23 -9.54 0.85
N GLU A 95 22.32 -10.80 0.41
CA GLU A 95 23.60 -11.44 0.07
C GLU A 95 24.18 -10.99 -1.29
N ASP A 96 23.31 -10.73 -2.25
CA ASP A 96 23.74 -10.50 -3.65
C ASP A 96 23.69 -9.02 -4.06
N GLY A 97 22.99 -8.17 -3.32
CA GLY A 97 22.77 -6.75 -3.67
C GLY A 97 22.02 -6.54 -5.00
N ASN A 98 21.48 -7.62 -5.57
CA ASN A 98 20.77 -7.57 -6.84
C ASN A 98 19.30 -7.27 -6.64
N ALA A 99 18.89 -6.05 -6.95
CA ALA A 99 17.48 -5.67 -7.00
C ALA A 99 16.78 -6.31 -8.20
N GLN A 100 15.61 -6.87 -7.98
CA GLN A 100 14.80 -7.39 -9.09
C GLN A 100 14.27 -6.22 -9.94
N GLN A 101 14.11 -6.46 -11.25
CA GLN A 101 13.61 -5.45 -12.20
C GLN A 101 12.07 -5.30 -12.18
N ALA A 102 11.41 -5.81 -11.17
CA ALA A 102 9.97 -5.75 -11.05
C ALA A 102 9.53 -5.52 -9.60
N ALA A 103 8.61 -4.59 -9.40
CA ALA A 103 7.94 -4.40 -8.13
C ALA A 103 6.70 -5.30 -8.04
N THR A 104 6.51 -5.94 -6.91
CA THR A 104 5.26 -6.62 -6.56
C THR A 104 4.25 -5.60 -6.07
N LEU A 105 3.13 -5.47 -6.78
CA LEU A 105 2.08 -4.51 -6.42
C LEU A 105 1.17 -5.08 -5.34
N LEU A 106 0.91 -4.29 -4.33
CA LEU A 106 0.00 -4.61 -3.23
C LEU A 106 -1.41 -4.12 -3.52
N ASN A 107 -2.39 -4.72 -2.84
CA ASN A 107 -3.73 -4.17 -2.78
C ASN A 107 -3.69 -2.87 -1.99
N THR A 108 -3.89 -1.76 -2.67
CA THR A 108 -3.80 -0.41 -2.09
C THR A 108 -5.17 0.24 -2.13
N GLN A 109 -5.62 0.74 -0.99
CA GLN A 109 -6.84 1.52 -0.84
C GLN A 109 -6.46 2.96 -0.60
N MET A 110 -7.14 3.88 -1.30
CA MET A 110 -6.95 5.31 -1.07
C MET A 110 -7.72 5.76 0.16
N GLU A 111 -7.13 6.62 0.96
CA GLU A 111 -7.69 7.15 2.19
C GLU A 111 -7.67 8.69 2.19
N ARG A 112 -8.58 9.30 2.95
CA ARG A 112 -8.55 10.74 3.20
C ARG A 112 -7.65 11.06 4.39
N ARG A 113 -6.82 12.08 4.24
CA ARG A 113 -5.89 12.56 5.27
C ARG A 113 -6.04 14.07 5.43
N TYR A 114 -7.10 14.46 6.14
CA TYR A 114 -7.46 15.86 6.35
C TYR A 114 -6.37 16.66 7.07
N GLU A 115 -5.69 16.02 8.02
CA GLU A 115 -4.60 16.62 8.79
C GLU A 115 -3.41 17.01 7.90
N LEU A 116 -3.00 16.11 6.99
CA LEU A 116 -1.92 16.37 6.04
C LEU A 116 -2.34 17.39 4.98
N ALA A 117 -3.57 17.29 4.48
CA ALA A 117 -4.11 18.25 3.52
C ALA A 117 -4.09 19.69 4.07
N GLN A 118 -4.45 19.85 5.34
CA GLN A 118 -4.44 21.15 6.02
C GLN A 118 -3.01 21.65 6.28
N GLU A 119 -2.11 20.78 6.69
CA GLU A 119 -0.72 21.12 7.00
C GLU A 119 0.07 21.53 5.75
N TYR A 120 -0.10 20.78 4.66
CA TYR A 120 0.69 20.95 3.44
C TYR A 120 -0.04 21.68 2.31
N GLY A 121 -1.32 22.03 2.49
CA GLY A 121 -2.11 22.74 1.49
C GLY A 121 -2.41 21.92 0.22
N CYS A 122 -2.53 20.59 0.36
CA CYS A 122 -2.79 19.66 -0.74
C CYS A 122 -4.19 19.04 -0.66
N ASP A 123 -4.53 18.13 -1.60
CA ASP A 123 -5.79 17.37 -1.58
C ASP A 123 -5.84 16.40 -0.41
N ASP A 124 -7.02 16.22 0.18
CA ASP A 124 -7.26 15.28 1.28
C ASP A 124 -7.28 13.80 0.85
N HIS A 125 -7.45 13.49 -0.44
CA HIS A 125 -7.39 12.14 -1.01
C HIS A 125 -5.96 11.66 -1.29
N CYS A 126 -4.99 12.14 -0.53
CA CYS A 126 -3.58 11.81 -0.70
C CYS A 126 -3.13 10.56 0.06
N GLY A 127 -3.92 10.06 1.00
CA GLY A 127 -3.58 8.92 1.83
C GLY A 127 -3.75 7.58 1.13
N PHE A 128 -2.99 6.59 1.57
CA PHE A 128 -3.11 5.21 1.11
C PHE A 128 -2.88 4.22 2.25
N HIS A 129 -3.49 3.04 2.12
CA HIS A 129 -3.25 1.88 2.96
C HIS A 129 -3.12 0.64 2.08
N ALA A 130 -1.99 -0.04 2.15
CA ALA A 130 -1.72 -1.27 1.43
C ALA A 130 -1.53 -2.43 2.39
N SER A 131 -1.96 -3.62 1.97
CA SER A 131 -1.83 -4.83 2.77
C SER A 131 -1.49 -6.04 1.92
N VAL A 132 -0.72 -6.97 2.51
CA VAL A 132 -0.36 -8.24 1.89
C VAL A 132 -0.15 -9.31 2.96
N ALA A 133 -0.64 -10.53 2.71
CA ALA A 133 -0.36 -11.64 3.62
C ALA A 133 1.13 -12.02 3.56
N GLU A 134 1.75 -12.21 4.73
CA GLU A 134 3.17 -12.59 4.85
C GLU A 134 3.56 -13.83 4.04
N LYS A 135 2.61 -14.76 3.84
CA LYS A 135 2.86 -15.98 3.05
C LYS A 135 3.26 -15.73 1.60
N TYR A 136 3.03 -14.52 1.08
CA TYR A 136 3.43 -14.12 -0.27
C TYR A 136 4.78 -13.41 -0.29
N LEU A 137 5.41 -13.22 0.86
CA LEU A 137 6.69 -12.55 1.02
C LEU A 137 7.72 -13.54 1.56
N GLU A 138 8.94 -13.42 1.09
CA GLU A 138 10.08 -14.20 1.57
C GLU A 138 10.57 -13.62 2.91
N LYS A 139 10.92 -14.49 3.86
CA LYS A 139 11.40 -14.10 5.20
C LYS A 139 12.93 -14.23 5.29
N GLY A 140 13.52 -13.35 6.08
CA GLY A 140 14.93 -13.43 6.45
C GLY A 140 15.85 -12.72 5.46
N ASN A 141 16.24 -13.36 4.37
CA ASN A 141 17.31 -12.89 3.49
C ASN A 141 16.85 -11.89 2.41
N VAL A 142 15.60 -11.47 2.42
CA VAL A 142 15.06 -10.51 1.46
C VAL A 142 14.64 -9.24 2.17
N GLN A 143 15.21 -8.15 1.72
CA GLN A 143 14.79 -6.80 2.05
C GLN A 143 13.88 -6.27 0.95
N TYR A 144 12.76 -5.69 1.30
CA TYR A 144 11.82 -5.11 0.35
C TYR A 144 11.94 -3.59 0.38
N CYS A 145 12.38 -3.01 -0.73
CA CYS A 145 12.29 -1.56 -0.92
C CYS A 145 10.85 -1.18 -1.23
N VAL A 146 10.27 -0.29 -0.41
CA VAL A 146 8.91 0.21 -0.60
C VAL A 146 8.94 1.35 -1.61
N VAL A 147 8.12 1.23 -2.65
CA VAL A 147 7.96 2.25 -3.68
C VAL A 147 6.49 2.61 -3.86
N LEU A 148 6.23 3.83 -4.29
CA LEU A 148 4.89 4.26 -4.72
C LEU A 148 4.84 4.28 -6.25
N VAL A 149 3.85 3.61 -6.80
CA VAL A 149 3.56 3.62 -8.23
C VAL A 149 2.42 4.59 -8.45
N ASP A 150 2.74 5.74 -9.04
CA ASP A 150 1.77 6.79 -9.36
C ASP A 150 1.36 6.68 -10.83
N GLU A 151 0.07 6.43 -11.04
CA GLU A 151 -0.58 6.34 -12.35
C GLU A 151 -1.63 7.44 -12.55
N THR A 152 -1.56 8.49 -11.75
CA THR A 152 -2.49 9.63 -11.85
C THR A 152 -2.29 10.33 -13.20
N ASP A 153 -3.39 10.73 -13.82
CA ASP A 153 -3.41 11.45 -15.10
C ASP A 153 -2.70 10.72 -16.25
N GLY A 154 -2.65 9.37 -16.18
CA GLY A 154 -1.96 8.56 -17.17
C GLY A 154 -0.44 8.58 -17.06
N ALA A 155 0.11 9.22 -16.04
CA ALA A 155 1.52 9.15 -15.72
C ALA A 155 1.91 7.72 -15.32
N LYS A 156 3.17 7.35 -15.57
CA LYS A 156 3.78 6.11 -15.09
C LYS A 156 5.04 6.47 -14.33
N ARG A 157 4.87 6.83 -13.08
CA ARG A 157 5.97 7.24 -12.21
C ARG A 157 6.16 6.24 -11.08
N MET A 158 7.39 6.00 -10.72
CA MET A 158 7.75 5.22 -9.54
C MET A 158 8.57 6.10 -8.61
N ILE A 159 8.10 6.26 -7.39
CA ILE A 159 8.67 7.15 -6.39
C ILE A 159 9.26 6.30 -5.29
N THR A 160 10.52 6.51 -4.96
CA THR A 160 11.16 5.86 -3.83
C THR A 160 10.69 6.51 -2.52
N THR A 161 10.34 5.70 -1.55
CA THR A 161 9.89 6.20 -0.23
C THR A 161 11.01 6.32 0.79
N GLY A 162 12.19 5.77 0.48
CA GLY A 162 13.27 5.62 1.47
C GLY A 162 13.00 4.54 2.53
N MET A 163 11.85 3.89 2.51
CA MET A 163 11.51 2.82 3.44
C MET A 163 11.93 1.46 2.90
N THR A 164 12.51 0.65 3.76
CA THR A 164 12.77 -0.77 3.50
C THR A 164 12.17 -1.62 4.61
N VAL A 165 11.63 -2.78 4.26
CA VAL A 165 11.03 -3.73 5.20
C VAL A 165 11.63 -5.11 5.02
N THR A 166 11.87 -5.82 6.12
CA THR A 166 12.33 -7.21 6.13
C THR A 166 11.46 -7.99 7.10
N LEU A 167 10.84 -9.06 6.62
CA LEU A 167 10.10 -9.98 7.48
C LEU A 167 11.09 -10.90 8.19
N ILE A 168 11.04 -10.92 9.50
CA ILE A 168 11.87 -11.79 10.36
C ILE A 168 10.98 -12.77 11.12
N GLU A 169 11.59 -13.81 11.74
CA GLU A 169 10.82 -14.67 12.63
C GLU A 169 10.25 -13.88 13.80
N GLY A 170 8.92 -13.91 13.91
CA GLY A 170 8.20 -13.23 15.00
C GLY A 170 7.91 -11.75 14.79
N GLY A 171 8.21 -11.19 13.61
CA GLY A 171 7.93 -9.76 13.41
C GLY A 171 8.41 -9.14 12.12
N LEU A 172 8.61 -7.84 12.19
CA LEU A 172 9.02 -6.98 11.11
C LEU A 172 10.21 -6.13 11.55
N ALA A 173 11.27 -6.13 10.74
CA ALA A 173 12.30 -5.10 10.81
C ALA A 173 12.08 -4.11 9.67
N PHE A 174 12.21 -2.81 9.95
CA PHE A 174 12.15 -1.79 8.91
C PHE A 174 13.17 -0.70 9.16
N VAL A 175 13.58 -0.05 8.09
CA VAL A 175 14.42 1.15 8.11
C VAL A 175 13.74 2.18 7.24
N GLN A 176 13.55 3.36 7.79
CA GLN A 176 13.14 4.54 7.04
C GLN A 176 14.34 5.49 6.99
N LYS A 177 14.85 5.73 5.78
CA LYS A 177 15.77 6.84 5.58
C LYS A 177 14.87 8.07 5.51
N ASN A 178 14.97 8.94 6.51
CA ASN A 178 14.23 10.20 6.51
C ASN A 178 14.42 10.87 5.15
N ALA A 179 13.31 11.25 4.53
CA ALA A 179 13.38 12.19 3.40
C ALA A 179 14.19 13.41 3.88
N PRO A 180 14.97 14.06 3.01
CA PRO A 180 15.87 15.12 3.39
C PRO A 180 15.09 16.29 4.01
N GLU A 181 14.95 16.31 5.33
CA GLU A 181 14.45 17.48 6.08
C GLU A 181 15.40 18.68 5.97
N GLU A 182 16.63 18.46 5.50
CA GLU A 182 17.65 19.51 5.45
C GLU A 182 17.50 20.50 4.30
N GLU A 183 16.84 20.16 3.18
CA GLU A 183 16.71 21.12 2.08
C GLU A 183 15.51 22.07 2.21
N ALA A 184 14.49 21.72 2.97
CA ALA A 184 13.34 22.61 3.17
C ALA A 184 13.63 23.82 4.08
N GLN A 185 14.71 23.80 4.86
CA GLN A 185 15.10 24.92 5.74
C GLN A 185 15.98 25.97 5.07
N HIS A 186 16.54 25.70 3.88
CA HIS A 186 17.43 26.66 3.19
C HIS A 186 16.74 27.39 2.03
N ALA A 187 15.44 27.17 1.79
CA ALA A 187 14.65 27.84 0.77
C ALA A 187 13.68 28.91 1.32
N ARG A 188 13.98 29.46 2.51
CA ARG A 188 13.24 30.59 3.08
C ARG A 188 14.11 31.83 3.16
#